data_6b5209834d4502c26f86775efd6e62bf
#
_entry.id   6b5209834d4502c26f86775efd6e62bf
#
_cell.length_a   1.000
_cell.length_b   1.000
_cell.length_c   1.000
_cell.angle_alpha   90.00
_cell.angle_beta   90.00
_cell.angle_gamma   90.00
#
_symmetry.space_group_name_H-M   'P 1'
#
loop_
_entity.id
_entity.type
_entity.pdbx_description
1 polymer ?
#
loop_
_entity_poly.entity_id
_entity_poly.type
_entity_poly.pdbx_seq_one_letter_code
_entity_poly.pdbx_strand_id
1 'polypeptide(L)'
;MFEKGENYHGMDRIVRVGTHRGQDRLLQRLRDHFVKEDADGSIFRKNIGRAFLKMASDPYLQVWEIDMHNSENERNYGHLINEGLETELEAKISRYLRDNITFVCFPVDKEAERLRLEEGIIASLNRHSSFGPSSNWLGLHSPVPEIANSGLWNRQGLLGQPLSDEELERVVWLARFGNDSYRNNTGHRARVQRAKDSVRVAVEATGSQGKTADDVRQYIEKLLQEAKLRGEDYIDLVSGDIHKQMGMKNRMPQICRIMYEKMMPGDEVLHTTPSGYSSTIKIRYDLRNR
;
A
#
# COMPACT_ATOMS: atom_id res chain seq x y z
N MET A 1 7.73 4.77 -0.92
CA MET A 1 7.48 3.65 -1.83
C MET A 1 8.81 3.10 -2.26
N PHE A 2 8.87 1.79 -2.41
CA PHE A 2 10.07 1.02 -2.76
C PHE A 2 9.75 0.19 -3.98
N GLU A 3 10.77 -0.15 -4.78
CA GLU A 3 10.59 -0.93 -5.99
C GLU A 3 11.46 -2.19 -5.95
N LYS A 4 10.89 -3.30 -6.33
CA LYS A 4 11.54 -4.61 -6.31
C LYS A 4 12.80 -4.60 -7.20
N GLY A 5 13.92 -5.02 -6.62
CA GLY A 5 15.21 -5.04 -7.31
C GLY A 5 16.01 -3.73 -7.20
N GLU A 6 15.39 -2.64 -6.73
CA GLU A 6 16.06 -1.39 -6.45
C GLU A 6 16.63 -1.39 -5.03
N ASN A 7 17.95 -1.30 -4.91
CA ASN A 7 18.66 -1.39 -3.64
C ASN A 7 19.57 -0.18 -3.41
N TYR A 8 19.74 0.17 -2.15
CA TYR A 8 20.67 1.17 -1.69
C TYR A 8 21.37 0.68 -0.41
N HIS A 9 22.68 0.43 -0.48
CA HIS A 9 23.47 -0.14 0.62
C HIS A 9 22.86 -1.40 1.26
N GLY A 10 22.31 -2.31 0.45
CA GLY A 10 21.71 -3.56 0.92
C GLY A 10 20.30 -3.42 1.49
N MET A 11 19.71 -2.24 1.44
CA MET A 11 18.32 -1.97 1.81
C MET A 11 17.49 -1.65 0.57
N ASP A 12 16.17 -1.83 0.64
CA ASP A 12 15.26 -1.39 -0.40
C ASP A 12 15.38 0.11 -0.65
N ARG A 13 15.60 0.50 -1.90
CA ARG A 13 15.73 1.91 -2.28
C ARG A 13 14.38 2.59 -2.36
N ILE A 14 14.27 3.77 -1.79
CA ILE A 14 13.10 4.63 -1.97
C ILE A 14 13.07 5.11 -3.43
N VAL A 15 11.97 4.82 -4.12
CA VAL A 15 11.75 5.26 -5.52
C VAL A 15 10.71 6.38 -5.62
N ARG A 16 9.92 6.59 -4.57
CA ARG A 16 8.94 7.67 -4.50
C ARG A 16 8.61 8.04 -3.06
N VAL A 17 8.54 9.32 -2.80
CA VAL A 17 7.93 9.90 -1.60
C VAL A 17 6.63 10.59 -2.01
N GLY A 18 5.63 10.58 -1.16
CA GLY A 18 4.36 11.22 -1.46
C GLY A 18 3.50 11.44 -0.23
N THR A 19 2.76 12.52 -0.26
CA THR A 19 1.75 12.86 0.74
C THR A 19 0.45 13.31 0.06
N HIS A 20 -0.46 13.85 0.82
CA HIS A 20 -1.72 14.42 0.36
C HIS A 20 -2.00 15.77 1.01
N ARG A 21 -2.68 16.64 0.29
CA ARG A 21 -3.25 17.88 0.84
C ARG A 21 -4.64 17.58 1.41
N GLY A 22 -5.04 18.33 2.42
CA GLY A 22 -6.28 18.11 3.15
C GLY A 22 -6.21 16.94 4.13
N GLN A 23 -7.36 16.60 4.74
CA GLN A 23 -7.45 15.53 5.72
C GLN A 23 -7.99 14.24 5.12
N ASP A 24 -7.56 13.10 5.67
CA ASP A 24 -8.09 11.74 5.39
C ASP A 24 -8.05 11.30 3.89
N ARG A 25 -7.15 11.88 3.08
CA ARG A 25 -7.07 11.60 1.64
C ARG A 25 -6.07 10.52 1.24
N LEU A 26 -5.33 9.95 2.20
CA LEU A 26 -4.31 8.95 1.90
C LEU A 26 -4.90 7.73 1.15
N LEU A 27 -6.02 7.19 1.64
CA LEU A 27 -6.66 6.03 1.02
C LEU A 27 -7.10 6.31 -0.42
N GLN A 28 -7.65 7.52 -0.66
CA GLN A 28 -8.03 7.92 -2.02
C GLN A 28 -6.80 8.01 -2.93
N ARG A 29 -5.69 8.64 -2.46
CA ARG A 29 -4.44 8.72 -3.22
C ARG A 29 -3.85 7.35 -3.55
N LEU A 30 -3.91 6.40 -2.61
CA LEU A 30 -3.49 5.02 -2.87
C LEU A 30 -4.39 4.32 -3.89
N ARG A 31 -5.70 4.55 -3.85
CA ARG A 31 -6.63 4.04 -4.87
C ARG A 31 -6.33 4.63 -6.24
N ASP A 32 -6.09 5.94 -6.33
CA ASP A 32 -5.74 6.62 -7.60
C ASP A 32 -4.44 6.06 -8.19
N HIS A 33 -3.48 5.66 -7.34
CA HIS A 33 -2.22 5.09 -7.81
C HIS A 33 -2.32 3.61 -8.19
N PHE A 34 -2.94 2.78 -7.34
CA PHE A 34 -2.82 1.32 -7.42
C PHE A 34 -4.07 0.60 -7.93
N VAL A 35 -5.23 1.25 -7.95
CA VAL A 35 -6.51 0.61 -8.25
C VAL A 35 -7.19 1.23 -9.47
N LYS A 36 -7.25 2.56 -9.52
CA LYS A 36 -7.93 3.27 -10.60
C LYS A 36 -7.04 3.34 -11.83
N GLU A 37 -7.52 2.83 -12.95
CA GLU A 37 -6.83 2.86 -14.24
C GLU A 37 -7.11 4.21 -14.94
N ASP A 38 -6.44 5.27 -14.44
CA ASP A 38 -6.64 6.66 -14.83
C ASP A 38 -5.35 7.44 -14.58
N ALA A 39 -4.52 7.55 -15.60
CA ALA A 39 -3.24 8.24 -15.52
C ALA A 39 -3.39 9.75 -15.39
N ASP A 40 -4.45 10.36 -15.93
CA ASP A 40 -4.70 11.80 -15.79
C ASP A 40 -5.10 12.18 -14.37
N GLY A 41 -5.73 11.26 -13.64
CA GLY A 41 -5.96 11.36 -12.19
C GLY A 41 -4.75 11.04 -11.32
N SER A 42 -3.68 10.49 -11.88
CA SER A 42 -2.50 10.06 -11.14
C SER A 42 -1.19 10.31 -11.87
N ILE A 43 -0.51 11.42 -11.56
CA ILE A 43 0.81 11.73 -12.16
C ILE A 43 1.84 10.62 -11.96
N PHE A 44 1.70 9.76 -10.97
CA PHE A 44 2.57 8.60 -10.80
C PHE A 44 2.33 7.57 -11.91
N ARG A 45 1.09 7.23 -12.19
CA ARG A 45 0.70 6.36 -13.31
C ARG A 45 1.12 6.98 -14.64
N LYS A 46 0.85 8.28 -14.82
CA LYS A 46 1.24 9.04 -16.03
C LYS A 46 2.74 8.91 -16.30
N ASN A 47 3.58 9.06 -15.28
CA ASN A 47 5.03 8.96 -15.42
C ASN A 47 5.50 7.54 -15.75
N ILE A 48 4.87 6.51 -15.20
CA ILE A 48 5.18 5.11 -15.53
C ILE A 48 4.80 4.81 -16.99
N GLY A 49 3.63 5.28 -17.44
CA GLY A 49 3.21 5.16 -18.84
C GLY A 49 4.16 5.86 -19.81
N ARG A 50 4.60 7.08 -19.46
CA ARG A 50 5.65 7.80 -20.21
C ARG A 50 6.91 6.98 -20.39
N ALA A 51 7.40 6.35 -19.32
CA ALA A 51 8.59 5.53 -19.36
C ALA A 51 8.41 4.28 -20.24
N PHE A 52 7.27 3.60 -20.18
CA PHE A 52 6.96 2.48 -21.04
C PHE A 52 6.90 2.86 -22.52
N LEU A 53 6.21 3.94 -22.86
CA LEU A 53 6.08 4.41 -24.22
C LEU A 53 7.42 4.88 -24.79
N LYS A 54 8.21 5.61 -23.99
CA LYS A 54 9.55 6.06 -24.40
C LYS A 54 10.52 4.90 -24.61
N MET A 55 10.49 3.91 -23.70
CA MET A 55 11.29 2.68 -23.82
C MET A 55 10.97 1.92 -25.11
N ALA A 56 9.70 1.88 -25.51
CA ALA A 56 9.24 1.26 -26.75
C ALA A 56 9.41 2.15 -27.99
N SER A 57 9.86 3.40 -27.83
CA SER A 57 9.88 4.42 -28.90
C SER A 57 8.50 4.59 -29.57
N ASP A 58 7.42 4.44 -28.78
CA ASP A 58 6.06 4.49 -29.26
C ASP A 58 5.61 5.95 -29.49
N PRO A 59 5.16 6.32 -30.69
CA PRO A 59 4.68 7.67 -31.00
C PRO A 59 3.44 8.08 -30.20
N TYR A 60 2.70 7.12 -29.63
CA TYR A 60 1.55 7.40 -28.77
C TYR A 60 1.91 8.20 -27.53
N LEU A 61 3.19 8.27 -27.18
CA LEU A 61 3.69 9.14 -26.11
C LEU A 61 3.19 10.59 -26.24
N GLN A 62 3.08 11.11 -27.46
CA GLN A 62 2.60 12.48 -27.69
C GLN A 62 1.12 12.65 -27.30
N VAL A 63 0.30 11.64 -27.56
CA VAL A 63 -1.11 11.65 -27.15
C VAL A 63 -1.23 11.44 -25.63
N TRP A 64 -0.43 10.52 -25.07
CA TRP A 64 -0.37 10.26 -23.64
C TRP A 64 0.02 11.48 -22.81
N GLU A 65 0.77 12.46 -23.35
CA GLU A 65 1.12 13.71 -22.66
C GLU A 65 -0.08 14.63 -22.45
N ILE A 66 -1.13 14.52 -23.26
CA ILE A 66 -2.30 15.38 -23.17
C ILE A 66 -3.12 15.00 -21.93
N ASP A 67 -3.51 15.99 -21.14
CA ASP A 67 -4.43 15.82 -20.00
C ASP A 67 -5.87 15.86 -20.51
N MET A 68 -6.52 14.70 -20.57
CA MET A 68 -7.90 14.57 -21.06
C MET A 68 -8.96 14.91 -20.00
N HIS A 69 -8.55 15.13 -18.73
CA HIS A 69 -9.44 15.70 -17.72
C HIS A 69 -9.71 17.22 -17.99
N ASN A 70 -8.90 17.84 -18.83
CA ASN A 70 -9.15 19.19 -19.30
C ASN A 70 -10.16 19.13 -20.46
N SER A 71 -11.34 19.74 -20.27
CA SER A 71 -12.43 19.72 -21.24
C SER A 71 -12.12 20.39 -22.58
N GLU A 72 -11.15 21.28 -22.65
CA GLU A 72 -10.65 21.85 -23.88
C GLU A 72 -9.78 20.86 -24.65
N ASN A 73 -8.88 20.19 -23.95
CA ASN A 73 -8.06 19.13 -24.50
C ASN A 73 -8.90 17.97 -25.02
N GLU A 74 -9.88 17.53 -24.24
CA GLU A 74 -10.82 16.46 -24.63
C GLU A 74 -11.55 16.80 -25.94
N ARG A 75 -12.06 18.04 -26.07
CA ARG A 75 -12.73 18.51 -27.30
C ARG A 75 -11.80 18.58 -28.50
N ASN A 76 -10.56 19.03 -28.31
CA ASN A 76 -9.62 19.27 -29.39
C ASN A 76 -8.87 18.00 -29.81
N TYR A 77 -8.56 17.12 -28.88
CA TYR A 77 -7.65 16.00 -29.07
C TYR A 77 -8.26 14.63 -28.73
N GLY A 78 -9.49 14.57 -28.19
CA GLY A 78 -10.15 13.30 -27.83
C GLY A 78 -10.23 12.30 -28.99
N HIS A 79 -10.29 12.80 -30.24
CA HIS A 79 -10.27 11.98 -31.44
C HIS A 79 -8.94 11.26 -31.72
N LEU A 80 -7.85 11.65 -31.02
CA LEU A 80 -6.54 11.02 -31.11
C LEU A 80 -6.40 9.84 -30.15
N ILE A 81 -7.32 9.70 -29.19
CA ILE A 81 -7.28 8.62 -28.24
C ILE A 81 -7.53 7.29 -28.95
N ASN A 82 -6.62 6.36 -28.71
CA ASN A 82 -6.81 4.95 -29.05
C ASN A 82 -7.19 4.18 -27.77
N GLU A 83 -8.49 3.95 -27.56
CA GLU A 83 -9.03 3.29 -26.36
C GLU A 83 -8.40 1.92 -26.09
N GLY A 84 -8.06 1.17 -27.16
CA GLY A 84 -7.40 -0.13 -27.04
C GLY A 84 -5.98 0.00 -26.45
N LEU A 85 -5.18 0.91 -27.00
CA LEU A 85 -3.83 1.17 -26.50
C LEU A 85 -3.84 1.76 -25.08
N GLU A 86 -4.79 2.65 -24.78
CA GLU A 86 -4.95 3.20 -23.41
C GLU A 86 -5.27 2.09 -22.40
N THR A 87 -6.24 1.25 -22.73
CA THR A 87 -6.61 0.12 -21.88
C THR A 87 -5.44 -0.84 -21.65
N GLU A 88 -4.71 -1.19 -22.70
CA GLU A 88 -3.53 -2.06 -22.60
C GLU A 88 -2.40 -1.44 -21.78
N LEU A 89 -2.13 -0.15 -22.00
CA LEU A 89 -1.10 0.58 -21.26
C LEU A 89 -1.46 0.74 -19.79
N GLU A 90 -2.71 1.12 -19.48
CA GLU A 90 -3.19 1.23 -18.10
C GLU A 90 -3.16 -0.13 -17.37
N ALA A 91 -3.54 -1.21 -18.03
CA ALA A 91 -3.43 -2.55 -17.48
C ALA A 91 -1.95 -2.94 -17.23
N LYS A 92 -1.03 -2.55 -18.13
CA LYS A 92 0.42 -2.75 -17.98
C LYS A 92 0.97 -1.97 -16.79
N ILE A 93 0.56 -0.70 -16.62
CA ILE A 93 0.92 0.14 -15.47
C ILE A 93 0.41 -0.49 -14.17
N SER A 94 -0.85 -0.92 -14.15
CA SER A 94 -1.46 -1.56 -12.98
C SER A 94 -0.73 -2.83 -12.56
N ARG A 95 -0.31 -3.64 -13.53
CA ARG A 95 0.49 -4.85 -13.29
C ARG A 95 1.87 -4.48 -12.73
N TYR A 96 2.56 -3.54 -13.37
CA TYR A 96 3.87 -3.07 -12.90
C TYR A 96 3.82 -2.57 -11.45
N LEU A 97 2.83 -1.74 -11.12
CA LEU A 97 2.64 -1.21 -9.77
C LEU A 97 2.40 -2.32 -8.74
N ARG A 98 1.53 -3.28 -9.05
CA ARG A 98 1.22 -4.40 -8.13
C ARG A 98 2.39 -5.35 -7.92
N ASP A 99 3.14 -5.62 -8.98
CA ASP A 99 4.18 -6.65 -8.95
C ASP A 99 5.52 -6.12 -8.43
N ASN A 100 5.76 -4.81 -8.53
CA ASN A 100 7.06 -4.22 -8.23
C ASN A 100 7.05 -3.16 -7.13
N ILE A 101 5.92 -2.50 -6.83
CA ILE A 101 5.90 -1.39 -5.88
C ILE A 101 5.31 -1.82 -4.52
N THR A 102 6.08 -1.59 -3.48
CA THR A 102 5.62 -1.66 -2.10
C THR A 102 5.67 -0.27 -1.45
N PHE A 103 4.96 -0.09 -0.33
CA PHE A 103 5.00 1.19 0.37
C PHE A 103 4.85 1.03 1.87
N VAL A 104 5.40 1.98 2.60
CA VAL A 104 5.12 2.23 4.01
C VAL A 104 4.47 3.59 4.14
N CYS A 105 3.63 3.75 5.15
CA CYS A 105 3.04 5.04 5.50
C CYS A 105 3.01 5.20 7.03
N PHE A 106 3.10 6.44 7.46
CA PHE A 106 2.96 6.83 8.86
C PHE A 106 2.14 8.12 8.95
N PRO A 107 1.40 8.32 10.05
CA PRO A 107 0.55 9.49 10.22
C PRO A 107 1.38 10.73 10.55
N VAL A 108 1.03 11.85 9.93
CA VAL A 108 1.49 13.20 10.29
C VAL A 108 0.27 14.12 10.25
N ASP A 109 -0.15 14.60 11.40
CA ASP A 109 -1.44 15.28 11.55
C ASP A 109 -1.49 16.64 10.84
N LYS A 110 -0.41 17.42 10.94
CA LYS A 110 -0.35 18.78 10.38
C LYS A 110 0.02 18.74 8.89
N GLU A 111 -0.79 19.34 8.04
CA GLU A 111 -0.55 19.40 6.60
C GLU A 111 0.78 20.08 6.27
N ALA A 112 1.11 21.19 6.92
CA ALA A 112 2.36 21.90 6.69
C ALA A 112 3.59 21.02 7.03
N GLU A 113 3.54 20.24 8.11
CA GLU A 113 4.58 19.30 8.48
C GLU A 113 4.68 18.17 7.44
N ARG A 114 3.54 17.62 6.98
CA ARG A 114 3.53 16.58 5.93
C ARG A 114 4.23 17.05 4.66
N LEU A 115 3.87 18.24 4.19
CA LEU A 115 4.44 18.81 2.96
C LEU A 115 5.93 19.11 3.12
N ARG A 116 6.32 19.65 4.29
CA ARG A 116 7.73 19.93 4.59
C ARG A 116 8.58 18.66 4.65
N LEU A 117 8.09 17.60 5.33
CA LEU A 117 8.80 16.33 5.41
C LEU A 117 8.87 15.62 4.05
N GLU A 118 7.79 15.67 3.23
CA GLU A 118 7.83 15.15 1.86
C GLU A 118 8.94 15.81 1.04
N GLU A 119 8.94 17.15 0.98
CA GLU A 119 9.97 17.91 0.26
C GLU A 119 11.37 17.62 0.81
N GLY A 120 11.52 17.63 2.12
CA GLY A 120 12.81 17.41 2.78
C GLY A 120 13.38 16.03 2.51
N ILE A 121 12.58 14.98 2.55
CA ILE A 121 13.01 13.62 2.22
C ILE A 121 13.45 13.56 0.75
N ILE A 122 12.64 14.08 -0.19
CA ILE A 122 12.95 14.09 -1.62
C ILE A 122 14.29 14.84 -1.87
N ALA A 123 14.44 16.03 -1.31
CA ALA A 123 15.65 16.84 -1.46
C ALA A 123 16.88 16.17 -0.86
N SER A 124 16.76 15.53 0.32
CA SER A 124 17.85 14.81 0.97
C SER A 124 18.33 13.63 0.13
N LEU A 125 17.40 12.84 -0.40
CA LEU A 125 17.71 11.71 -1.29
C LEU A 125 18.40 12.19 -2.58
N ASN A 126 17.84 13.22 -3.23
CA ASN A 126 18.37 13.73 -4.50
C ASN A 126 19.78 14.34 -4.37
N ARG A 127 20.13 14.89 -3.19
CA ARG A 127 21.48 15.48 -2.95
C ARG A 127 22.53 14.45 -2.57
N HIS A 128 22.13 13.24 -2.22
CA HIS A 128 23.08 12.23 -1.78
C HIS A 128 23.78 11.61 -3.00
N SER A 129 25.09 11.83 -3.11
CA SER A 129 25.88 11.50 -4.32
C SER A 129 25.89 10.03 -4.73
N SER A 130 25.71 9.11 -3.76
CA SER A 130 25.64 7.68 -4.04
C SER A 130 24.19 7.15 -4.18
N PHE A 131 23.19 8.02 -4.04
CA PHE A 131 21.80 7.62 -4.24
C PHE A 131 21.44 7.65 -5.72
N GLY A 132 21.18 6.49 -6.30
CA GLY A 132 20.85 6.39 -7.72
C GLY A 132 20.13 5.08 -8.05
N PRO A 133 19.51 5.02 -9.24
CA PRO A 133 18.80 3.83 -9.69
C PRO A 133 19.76 2.74 -10.17
N SER A 134 19.27 1.49 -10.18
CA SER A 134 19.92 0.41 -10.93
C SER A 134 19.87 0.68 -12.45
N SER A 135 20.74 0.03 -13.22
CA SER A 135 20.74 0.14 -14.69
C SER A 135 19.44 -0.37 -15.34
N ASN A 136 18.64 -1.14 -14.63
CA ASN A 136 17.40 -1.74 -15.13
C ASN A 136 16.15 -0.99 -14.67
N TRP A 137 16.30 0.11 -13.93
CA TRP A 137 15.15 0.85 -13.44
C TRP A 137 14.36 1.47 -14.59
N LEU A 138 13.06 1.21 -14.62
CA LEU A 138 12.17 1.71 -15.68
C LEU A 138 12.22 3.24 -15.82
N GLY A 139 12.39 3.96 -14.71
CA GLY A 139 12.41 5.42 -14.70
C GLY A 139 13.58 6.05 -15.47
N LEU A 140 14.65 5.28 -15.80
CA LEU A 140 15.71 5.74 -16.70
C LEU A 140 15.20 6.04 -18.13
N HIS A 141 14.12 5.39 -18.53
CA HIS A 141 13.45 5.63 -19.80
C HIS A 141 12.44 6.78 -19.75
N SER A 142 12.28 7.45 -18.61
CA SER A 142 11.36 8.58 -18.52
C SER A 142 11.78 9.71 -19.46
N PRO A 143 10.85 10.30 -20.25
CA PRO A 143 11.14 11.52 -21.00
C PRO A 143 11.27 12.76 -20.08
N VAL A 144 10.95 12.62 -18.80
CA VAL A 144 11.03 13.67 -17.77
C VAL A 144 12.42 13.62 -17.14
N PRO A 145 13.31 14.60 -17.41
CA PRO A 145 14.70 14.56 -16.95
C PRO A 145 14.84 14.46 -15.44
N GLU A 146 13.95 15.12 -14.70
CA GLU A 146 13.95 15.09 -13.23
C GLU A 146 13.79 13.66 -12.69
N ILE A 147 12.99 12.83 -13.33
CA ILE A 147 12.80 11.43 -12.94
C ILE A 147 14.04 10.60 -13.29
N ALA A 148 14.45 10.66 -14.55
CA ALA A 148 15.58 9.86 -15.04
C ALA A 148 16.89 10.16 -14.28
N ASN A 149 17.14 11.42 -13.95
CA ASN A 149 18.37 11.87 -13.30
C ASN A 149 18.38 11.65 -11.78
N SER A 150 17.22 11.81 -11.10
CA SER A 150 17.16 11.67 -9.65
C SER A 150 17.02 10.23 -9.17
N GLY A 151 16.58 9.32 -10.04
CA GLY A 151 16.21 7.97 -9.62
C GLY A 151 14.91 7.90 -8.78
N LEU A 152 14.12 8.97 -8.79
CA LEU A 152 12.85 9.07 -8.07
C LEU A 152 11.70 9.31 -9.04
N TRP A 153 10.55 8.68 -8.82
CA TRP A 153 9.31 8.98 -9.55
C TRP A 153 8.71 10.35 -9.15
N ASN A 154 9.49 11.19 -8.49
CA ASN A 154 9.12 12.55 -8.10
C ASN A 154 9.68 13.57 -9.11
N ARG A 155 8.86 14.58 -9.46
CA ARG A 155 9.27 15.74 -10.26
C ARG A 155 9.52 16.98 -9.41
N GLN A 156 8.75 17.09 -8.32
CA GLN A 156 8.81 18.22 -7.40
C GLN A 156 9.58 17.85 -6.14
N GLY A 157 10.10 18.86 -5.44
CA GLY A 157 10.81 18.68 -4.18
C GLY A 157 12.31 18.37 -4.33
N LEU A 158 12.80 18.03 -5.54
CA LEU A 158 14.20 17.62 -5.78
C LEU A 158 15.21 18.70 -5.39
N LEU A 159 14.89 19.97 -5.64
CA LEU A 159 15.74 21.13 -5.35
C LEU A 159 15.33 21.85 -4.06
N GLY A 160 14.41 21.27 -3.30
CA GLY A 160 13.93 21.81 -2.02
C GLY A 160 15.00 21.81 -0.95
N GLN A 161 14.62 22.25 0.25
CA GLN A 161 15.51 22.24 1.41
C GLN A 161 15.58 20.81 1.99
N PRO A 162 16.76 20.19 2.13
CA PRO A 162 16.92 18.91 2.78
C PRO A 162 16.39 18.92 4.22
N LEU A 163 16.17 17.74 4.77
CA LEU A 163 15.83 17.61 6.19
C LEU A 163 16.97 18.12 7.07
N SER A 164 16.63 18.84 8.15
CA SER A 164 17.55 19.03 9.26
C SER A 164 17.71 17.74 10.06
N ASP A 165 18.70 17.71 10.98
CA ASP A 165 18.92 16.54 11.84
C ASP A 165 17.68 16.27 12.71
N GLU A 166 17.03 17.32 13.24
CA GLU A 166 15.80 17.19 14.04
C GLU A 166 14.63 16.66 13.20
N GLU A 167 14.50 17.12 11.95
CA GLU A 167 13.48 16.63 11.03
C GLU A 167 13.73 15.18 10.64
N LEU A 168 14.99 14.78 10.46
CA LEU A 168 15.37 13.40 10.19
C LEU A 168 15.03 12.49 11.39
N GLU A 169 15.39 12.90 12.62
CA GLU A 169 15.00 12.20 13.84
C GLU A 169 13.47 12.07 13.95
N ARG A 170 12.76 13.14 13.61
CA ARG A 170 11.28 13.15 13.57
C ARG A 170 10.73 12.12 12.57
N VAL A 171 11.29 12.03 11.36
CA VAL A 171 10.89 11.03 10.34
C VAL A 171 11.16 9.61 10.86
N VAL A 172 12.33 9.37 11.44
CA VAL A 172 12.69 8.06 12.02
C VAL A 172 11.72 7.68 13.13
N TRP A 173 11.39 8.61 14.01
CA TRP A 173 10.42 8.38 15.08
C TRP A 173 9.02 8.06 14.55
N LEU A 174 8.54 8.85 13.57
CA LEU A 174 7.25 8.64 12.92
C LEU A 174 7.18 7.27 12.22
N ALA A 175 8.23 6.88 11.52
CA ALA A 175 8.30 5.60 10.83
C ALA A 175 8.25 4.40 11.80
N ARG A 176 8.88 4.53 12.97
CA ARG A 176 8.95 3.46 13.98
C ARG A 176 7.71 3.41 14.89
N PHE A 177 7.23 4.56 15.33
CA PHE A 177 6.26 4.66 16.43
C PHE A 177 4.99 5.44 16.08
N GLY A 178 4.93 6.11 14.93
CA GLY A 178 3.80 6.95 14.55
C GLY A 178 2.47 6.19 14.52
N ASN A 179 2.48 4.97 14.05
CA ASN A 179 1.28 4.12 14.01
C ASN A 179 0.80 3.71 15.41
N ASP A 180 1.70 3.49 16.36
CA ASP A 180 1.33 3.12 17.73
C ASP A 180 0.78 4.32 18.50
N SER A 181 1.40 5.50 18.32
CA SER A 181 0.89 6.75 18.89
C SER A 181 -0.50 7.11 18.35
N TYR A 182 -0.74 6.87 17.06
CA TYR A 182 -2.03 7.11 16.42
C TYR A 182 -3.11 6.14 16.94
N ARG A 183 -2.77 4.88 17.17
CA ARG A 183 -3.67 3.88 17.77
C ARG A 183 -4.03 4.21 19.21
N ASN A 184 -3.12 4.81 19.96
CA ASN A 184 -3.29 5.13 21.39
C ASN A 184 -3.94 6.49 21.64
N ASN A 185 -4.10 7.34 20.62
CA ASN A 185 -4.74 8.64 20.77
C ASN A 185 -6.25 8.49 20.99
N THR A 186 -6.72 8.91 22.18
CA THR A 186 -8.12 8.78 22.61
C THR A 186 -9.13 9.46 21.69
N GLY A 187 -8.73 10.52 20.98
CA GLY A 187 -9.58 11.19 19.97
C GLY A 187 -9.85 10.31 18.75
N HIS A 188 -8.88 9.52 18.32
CA HIS A 188 -9.07 8.58 17.21
C HIS A 188 -9.95 7.39 17.63
N ARG A 189 -9.76 6.87 18.88
CA ARG A 189 -10.64 5.84 19.45
C ARG A 189 -12.09 6.29 19.49
N ALA A 190 -12.36 7.53 19.90
CA ALA A 190 -13.71 8.10 19.93
C ALA A 190 -14.32 8.22 18.52
N ARG A 191 -13.52 8.59 17.49
CA ARG A 191 -13.98 8.72 16.11
C ARG A 191 -14.23 7.36 15.46
N VAL A 192 -13.33 6.39 15.70
CA VAL A 192 -13.51 5.00 15.27
C VAL A 192 -14.69 4.37 16.00
N GLN A 193 -14.89 4.65 17.28
CA GLN A 193 -16.03 4.17 18.04
C GLN A 193 -17.34 4.77 17.54
N ARG A 194 -17.41 6.09 17.27
CA ARG A 194 -18.59 6.73 16.67
C ARG A 194 -18.90 6.19 15.27
N ALA A 195 -17.87 5.92 14.45
CA ALA A 195 -18.05 5.28 13.15
C ALA A 195 -18.56 3.83 13.29
N LYS A 196 -18.03 3.07 14.27
CA LYS A 196 -18.52 1.73 14.61
C LYS A 196 -19.97 1.77 15.13
N ASP A 197 -20.29 2.74 15.97
CA ASP A 197 -21.64 2.90 16.52
C ASP A 197 -22.63 3.34 15.44
N SER A 198 -22.24 4.21 14.51
CA SER A 198 -23.04 4.60 13.35
C SER A 198 -23.31 3.43 12.41
N VAL A 199 -22.29 2.58 12.17
CA VAL A 199 -22.42 1.34 11.40
C VAL A 199 -23.29 0.33 12.14
N ARG A 200 -23.15 0.23 13.46
CA ARG A 200 -23.95 -0.66 14.30
C ARG A 200 -25.43 -0.29 14.29
N VAL A 201 -25.75 1.00 14.40
CA VAL A 201 -27.14 1.51 14.29
C VAL A 201 -27.70 1.25 12.90
N ALA A 202 -26.91 1.41 11.83
CA ALA A 202 -27.33 1.10 10.46
C ALA A 202 -27.50 -0.41 10.22
N VAL A 203 -26.70 -1.26 10.88
CA VAL A 203 -26.77 -2.73 10.78
C VAL A 203 -27.93 -3.29 11.61
N GLU A 204 -28.21 -2.71 12.76
CA GLU A 204 -29.41 -3.07 13.58
C GLU A 204 -30.72 -2.75 12.85
N ALA A 205 -30.68 -1.73 11.96
CA ALA A 205 -31.82 -1.39 11.09
C ALA A 205 -31.97 -2.33 9.87
N THR A 206 -30.96 -3.15 9.51
CA THR A 206 -30.97 -4.01 8.32
C THR A 206 -30.89 -5.52 8.58
N GLY A 207 -30.85 -5.97 9.82
CA GLY A 207 -31.09 -7.39 10.21
C GLY A 207 -30.13 -8.44 9.66
N SER A 208 -28.84 -8.12 9.36
CA SER A 208 -27.85 -9.09 8.94
C SER A 208 -26.51 -8.86 9.64
N GLN A 209 -26.22 -9.62 10.70
CA GLN A 209 -24.92 -9.64 11.39
C GLN A 209 -23.88 -10.40 10.57
N GLY A 210 -23.07 -9.69 9.77
CA GLY A 210 -21.85 -10.26 9.16
C GLY A 210 -20.72 -10.29 10.20
N LYS A 211 -20.12 -11.45 10.45
CA LYS A 211 -18.98 -11.63 11.35
C LYS A 211 -17.77 -10.80 10.93
N THR A 212 -17.12 -10.14 11.87
CA THR A 212 -16.02 -9.18 11.66
C THR A 212 -14.64 -9.83 11.76
N ALA A 213 -13.57 -9.08 11.47
CA ALA A 213 -12.20 -9.53 11.68
C ALA A 213 -11.90 -9.81 13.17
N ASP A 214 -12.51 -9.04 14.07
CA ASP A 214 -12.32 -9.23 15.50
C ASP A 214 -13.00 -10.50 16.01
N ASP A 215 -14.15 -10.86 15.44
CA ASP A 215 -14.79 -12.14 15.73
C ASP A 215 -13.91 -13.33 15.32
N VAL A 216 -13.20 -13.23 14.19
CA VAL A 216 -12.23 -14.26 13.76
C VAL A 216 -11.06 -14.34 14.70
N ARG A 217 -10.49 -13.20 15.14
CA ARG A 217 -9.40 -13.16 16.13
C ARG A 217 -9.78 -13.79 17.44
N GLN A 218 -10.96 -13.45 17.96
CA GLN A 218 -11.48 -14.02 19.20
C GLN A 218 -11.75 -15.52 19.07
N TYR A 219 -12.26 -15.95 17.92
CA TYR A 219 -12.55 -17.34 17.67
C TYR A 219 -11.24 -18.18 17.62
N ILE A 220 -10.21 -17.72 16.90
CA ILE A 220 -8.91 -18.40 16.88
C ILE A 220 -8.30 -18.43 18.28
N GLU A 221 -8.31 -17.31 19.01
CA GLU A 221 -7.81 -17.24 20.38
C GLU A 221 -8.48 -18.25 21.30
N LYS A 222 -9.79 -18.36 21.21
CA LYS A 222 -10.59 -19.35 21.94
C LYS A 222 -10.12 -20.78 21.64
N LEU A 223 -9.93 -21.14 20.36
CA LEU A 223 -9.44 -22.47 19.97
C LEU A 223 -8.06 -22.77 20.55
N LEU A 224 -7.15 -21.79 20.54
CA LEU A 224 -5.81 -21.95 21.12
C LEU A 224 -5.88 -22.15 22.64
N GLN A 225 -6.71 -21.38 23.35
CA GLN A 225 -6.91 -21.50 24.79
C GLN A 225 -7.55 -22.84 25.17
N GLU A 226 -8.56 -23.29 24.46
CA GLU A 226 -9.23 -24.57 24.70
C GLU A 226 -8.27 -25.75 24.50
N ALA A 227 -7.43 -25.71 23.48
CA ALA A 227 -6.39 -26.73 23.23
C ALA A 227 -5.36 -26.74 24.37
N LYS A 228 -4.90 -25.58 24.82
CA LYS A 228 -4.00 -25.43 25.95
C LYS A 228 -4.60 -25.98 27.26
N LEU A 229 -5.87 -25.72 27.51
CA LEU A 229 -6.59 -26.26 28.68
C LEU A 229 -6.72 -27.81 28.65
N ARG A 230 -6.76 -28.38 27.44
CA ARG A 230 -6.72 -29.86 27.28
C ARG A 230 -5.32 -30.46 27.45
N GLY A 231 -4.29 -29.61 27.62
CA GLY A 231 -2.90 -30.06 27.81
C GLY A 231 -2.21 -30.44 26.50
N GLU A 232 -2.70 -29.92 25.36
CA GLU A 232 -2.08 -30.13 24.05
C GLU A 232 -0.83 -29.25 23.90
N ASP A 233 0.25 -29.80 23.34
CA ASP A 233 1.49 -29.06 23.08
C ASP A 233 1.39 -28.19 21.84
N TYR A 234 0.51 -28.53 20.91
CA TYR A 234 0.25 -27.80 19.67
C TYR A 234 -1.17 -28.07 19.15
N ILE A 235 -1.67 -27.15 18.32
CA ILE A 235 -2.93 -27.31 17.59
C ILE A 235 -2.74 -26.97 16.12
N ASP A 236 -3.28 -27.80 15.24
CA ASP A 236 -3.34 -27.55 13.79
C ASP A 236 -4.67 -26.90 13.42
N LEU A 237 -4.64 -25.68 12.89
CA LEU A 237 -5.83 -25.00 12.42
C LEU A 237 -5.83 -24.91 10.88
N VAL A 238 -7.03 -25.12 10.28
CA VAL A 238 -7.24 -25.03 8.83
C VAL A 238 -8.19 -23.88 8.54
N SER A 239 -7.83 -23.00 7.63
CA SER A 239 -8.60 -21.81 7.26
C SER A 239 -10.03 -22.13 6.77
N GLY A 240 -10.20 -23.24 6.04
CA GLY A 240 -11.50 -23.69 5.57
C GLY A 240 -12.42 -24.14 6.70
N ASP A 241 -11.88 -24.77 7.74
CA ASP A 241 -12.65 -25.21 8.89
C ASP A 241 -13.14 -24.00 9.72
N ILE A 242 -12.25 -23.04 9.96
CA ILE A 242 -12.62 -21.78 10.63
C ILE A 242 -13.71 -21.05 9.84
N HIS A 243 -13.55 -20.94 8.51
CA HIS A 243 -14.52 -20.30 7.63
C HIS A 243 -15.92 -20.96 7.73
N LYS A 244 -15.93 -22.29 7.69
CA LYS A 244 -17.16 -23.09 7.78
C LYS A 244 -17.83 -22.97 9.16
N GLN A 245 -17.06 -23.13 10.22
CA GLN A 245 -17.59 -23.08 11.60
C GLN A 245 -18.08 -21.69 11.98
N MET A 246 -17.47 -20.65 11.45
CA MET A 246 -17.94 -19.28 11.63
C MET A 246 -19.09 -18.91 10.69
N GLY A 247 -19.48 -19.75 9.73
CA GLY A 247 -20.57 -19.49 8.79
C GLY A 247 -20.34 -18.24 7.93
N MET A 248 -19.08 -17.92 7.61
CA MET A 248 -18.72 -16.74 6.83
C MET A 248 -18.91 -16.98 5.32
N LYS A 249 -19.18 -15.91 4.55
CA LYS A 249 -19.27 -15.98 3.10
C LYS A 249 -18.23 -15.04 2.48
N ASN A 250 -17.47 -15.54 1.49
CA ASN A 250 -16.48 -14.76 0.72
C ASN A 250 -15.43 -14.00 1.58
N ARG A 251 -15.02 -14.59 2.73
CA ARG A 251 -14.07 -13.97 3.68
C ARG A 251 -12.78 -14.77 3.89
N MET A 252 -12.47 -15.71 2.99
CA MET A 252 -11.27 -16.56 3.10
C MET A 252 -9.97 -15.76 3.25
N PRO A 253 -9.68 -14.70 2.47
CA PRO A 253 -8.46 -13.90 2.63
C PRO A 253 -8.34 -13.26 4.02
N GLN A 254 -9.46 -12.87 4.62
CA GLN A 254 -9.49 -12.28 5.97
C GLN A 254 -9.09 -13.32 7.03
N ILE A 255 -9.60 -14.54 6.93
CA ILE A 255 -9.29 -15.63 7.86
C ILE A 255 -7.81 -15.99 7.75
N CYS A 256 -7.30 -16.24 6.54
CA CYS A 256 -5.89 -16.59 6.33
C CYS A 256 -4.96 -15.51 6.89
N ARG A 257 -5.25 -14.23 6.64
CA ARG A 257 -4.48 -13.12 7.18
C ARG A 257 -4.43 -13.15 8.71
N ILE A 258 -5.57 -13.36 9.38
CA ILE A 258 -5.63 -13.40 10.84
C ILE A 258 -4.91 -14.63 11.39
N MET A 259 -4.98 -15.77 10.71
CA MET A 259 -4.19 -16.94 11.09
C MET A 259 -2.70 -16.62 11.07
N TYR A 260 -2.17 -15.97 10.03
CA TYR A 260 -0.78 -15.53 9.99
C TYR A 260 -0.45 -14.45 11.04
N GLU A 261 -1.35 -13.47 11.28
CA GLU A 261 -1.19 -12.46 12.34
C GLU A 261 -1.04 -13.05 13.74
N LYS A 262 -1.62 -14.21 13.98
CA LYS A 262 -1.58 -14.91 15.28
C LYS A 262 -0.37 -15.82 15.46
N MET A 263 0.48 -15.97 14.46
CA MET A 263 1.69 -16.78 14.57
C MET A 263 2.72 -16.12 15.50
N MET A 264 3.38 -16.96 16.27
CA MET A 264 4.48 -16.62 17.19
C MET A 264 5.72 -17.48 16.87
N PRO A 265 6.91 -17.13 17.38
CA PRO A 265 8.08 -17.98 17.25
C PRO A 265 7.79 -19.40 17.80
N GLY A 266 8.03 -20.41 16.94
CA GLY A 266 7.71 -21.82 17.25
C GLY A 266 6.51 -22.37 16.47
N ASP A 267 5.68 -21.49 15.89
CA ASP A 267 4.58 -21.89 15.02
C ASP A 267 5.07 -22.23 13.61
N GLU A 268 4.37 -23.15 12.92
CA GLU A 268 4.78 -23.67 11.62
C GLU A 268 3.62 -23.64 10.61
N VAL A 269 3.90 -23.17 9.38
CA VAL A 269 2.96 -23.27 8.26
C VAL A 269 3.10 -24.63 7.62
N LEU A 270 2.17 -25.54 7.92
CA LEU A 270 2.20 -26.92 7.42
C LEU A 270 1.74 -27.02 5.96
N HIS A 271 0.85 -26.15 5.54
CA HIS A 271 0.39 -26.08 4.15
C HIS A 271 0.00 -24.66 3.77
N THR A 272 0.47 -24.23 2.61
CA THR A 272 0.11 -22.94 1.98
C THR A 272 -0.04 -23.10 0.47
N THR A 273 -0.62 -22.10 -0.18
CA THR A 273 -0.75 -22.01 -1.64
C THR A 273 0.07 -20.82 -2.15
N PRO A 274 0.40 -20.76 -3.47
CA PRO A 274 1.16 -19.64 -4.02
C PRO A 274 0.55 -18.25 -3.76
N SER A 275 -0.77 -18.17 -3.60
CA SER A 275 -1.48 -16.93 -3.26
C SER A 275 -1.44 -16.58 -1.77
N GLY A 276 -1.08 -17.53 -0.89
CA GLY A 276 -1.19 -17.38 0.56
C GLY A 276 -2.62 -17.30 1.11
N TYR A 277 -3.64 -17.42 0.25
CA TYR A 277 -5.06 -17.27 0.62
C TYR A 277 -5.90 -18.40 0.02
N SER A 278 -6.15 -19.44 0.81
CA SER A 278 -6.91 -20.62 0.39
C SER A 278 -7.64 -21.25 1.56
N SER A 279 -8.67 -22.03 1.29
CA SER A 279 -9.35 -22.85 2.30
C SER A 279 -8.50 -24.01 2.83
N THR A 280 -7.35 -24.26 2.23
CA THR A 280 -6.43 -25.35 2.58
C THR A 280 -5.22 -24.88 3.38
N ILE A 281 -5.10 -23.58 3.70
CA ILE A 281 -4.01 -23.09 4.56
C ILE A 281 -4.08 -23.80 5.91
N LYS A 282 -2.96 -24.40 6.31
CA LYS A 282 -2.86 -25.14 7.57
C LYS A 282 -1.67 -24.63 8.37
N ILE A 283 -1.91 -24.17 9.59
CA ILE A 283 -0.91 -23.65 10.51
C ILE A 283 -0.94 -24.46 11.80
N ARG A 284 0.23 -24.88 12.24
CA ARG A 284 0.46 -25.47 13.56
C ARG A 284 0.87 -24.37 14.53
N TYR A 285 0.13 -24.23 15.61
CA TYR A 285 0.43 -23.31 16.68
C TYR A 285 1.03 -24.07 17.86
N ASP A 286 2.23 -23.65 18.29
CA ASP A 286 2.91 -24.18 19.47
C ASP A 286 2.29 -23.55 20.72
N LEU A 287 1.73 -24.37 21.60
CA LEU A 287 1.02 -23.93 22.80
C LEU A 287 1.89 -23.90 24.05
N ARG A 288 3.12 -24.43 23.98
CA ARG A 288 4.04 -24.54 25.13
C ARG A 288 4.56 -23.16 25.58
N ASN A 289 4.63 -22.21 24.66
CA ASN A 289 5.14 -20.85 24.90
C ASN A 289 4.06 -19.76 24.78
N ARG A 290 2.79 -20.13 24.76
CA ARG A 290 1.64 -19.20 24.71
C ARG A 290 1.00 -18.99 26.06
#